data_39f96bc5156bfc42455ce656b68e96f5
#
_entry.id   39f96bc5156bfc42455ce656b68e96f5
#
_cell.length_a   1.000
_cell.length_b   1.000
_cell.length_c   1.000
_cell.angle_alpha   90.00
_cell.angle_beta   90.00
_cell.angle_gamma   90.00
#
_symmetry.space_group_name_H-M   'P 1'
#
loop_
_entity.id
_entity.type
_entity.pdbx_description
1 polymer ?
#
loop_
_entity_poly.entity_id
_entity_poly.type
_entity_poly.pdbx_seq_one_letter_code
_entity_poly.pdbx_strand_id
1 'polypeptide(L)'
;MADADVVQLTRLREATIAAECRGDLSYFAATLDDDAVVLPPDAPAREGKVACLSFMRDVLGALLAQYERELVCESAEIVIDGDLAFDRGSFAQTLRERDTGVVIRERGHYLWLYVRRAPEWKLARVIWNGGEDVSDLAFDVDAAEEGSIP
;
A
#
# COMPACT_ATOMS: atom_id res chain seq x y z
N MET A 1 7.54 21.57 -10.56
CA MET A 1 6.87 21.19 -11.81
C MET A 1 6.13 19.89 -11.62
N ALA A 2 4.98 19.75 -12.26
CA ALA A 2 4.11 18.57 -12.12
C ALA A 2 4.82 17.25 -12.44
N ASP A 3 5.65 17.22 -13.48
CA ASP A 3 6.37 16.00 -13.86
C ASP A 3 7.37 15.55 -12.80
N ALA A 4 8.07 16.50 -12.17
CA ALA A 4 9.01 16.20 -11.09
C ALA A 4 8.27 15.65 -9.86
N ASP A 5 7.10 16.20 -9.55
CA ASP A 5 6.28 15.72 -8.46
C ASP A 5 5.74 14.32 -8.74
N VAL A 6 5.28 14.05 -9.95
CA VAL A 6 4.81 12.70 -10.35
C VAL A 6 5.93 11.68 -10.21
N VAL A 7 7.14 12.02 -10.64
CA VAL A 7 8.31 11.13 -10.49
C VAL A 7 8.58 10.87 -9.01
N GLN A 8 8.56 11.90 -8.19
CA GLN A 8 8.81 11.77 -6.75
C GLN A 8 7.75 10.91 -6.06
N LEU A 9 6.48 11.14 -6.37
CA LEU A 9 5.37 10.36 -5.80
C LEU A 9 5.43 8.90 -6.25
N THR A 10 5.80 8.65 -7.49
CA THR A 10 6.00 7.28 -8.01
C THR A 10 7.10 6.56 -7.25
N ARG A 11 8.22 7.24 -7.00
CA ARG A 11 9.33 6.68 -6.20
C ARG A 11 8.91 6.41 -4.76
N LEU A 12 8.13 7.33 -4.18
CA LEU A 12 7.59 7.12 -2.83
C LEU A 12 6.68 5.90 -2.77
N ARG A 13 5.81 5.71 -3.76
CA ARG A 13 4.97 4.51 -3.81
C ARG A 13 5.82 3.24 -3.86
N GLU A 14 6.79 3.19 -4.74
CA GLU A 14 7.67 2.03 -4.88
C GLU A 14 8.45 1.75 -3.59
N ALA A 15 8.97 2.78 -2.96
CA ALA A 15 9.70 2.65 -1.70
C ALA A 15 8.77 2.21 -0.56
N THR A 16 7.53 2.70 -0.54
CA THR A 16 6.51 2.30 0.45
C THR A 16 6.18 0.82 0.31
N ILE A 17 5.97 0.35 -0.90
CA ILE A 17 5.70 -1.07 -1.18
C ILE A 17 6.87 -1.94 -0.70
N ALA A 18 8.08 -1.54 -1.02
CA ALA A 18 9.28 -2.27 -0.57
C ALA A 18 9.38 -2.31 0.95
N ALA A 19 9.09 -1.20 1.62
CA ALA A 19 9.11 -1.11 3.08
C ALA A 19 8.02 -1.98 3.71
N GLU A 20 6.83 -2.03 3.12
CA GLU A 20 5.77 -2.92 3.58
C GLU A 20 6.16 -4.39 3.48
N CYS A 21 6.81 -4.78 2.42
CA CYS A 21 7.25 -6.17 2.24
C CYS A 21 8.39 -6.56 3.19
N ARG A 22 9.17 -5.58 3.67
CA ARG A 22 10.25 -5.81 4.65
C ARG A 22 9.82 -5.59 6.10
N GLY A 23 8.68 -4.92 6.33
CA GLY A 23 8.31 -4.48 7.67
C GLY A 23 9.20 -3.36 8.20
N ASP A 24 9.63 -2.45 7.34
CA ASP A 24 10.56 -1.36 7.67
C ASP A 24 9.84 -0.19 8.32
N LEU A 25 9.68 -0.24 9.63
CA LEU A 25 8.97 0.81 10.37
C LEU A 25 9.73 2.14 10.38
N SER A 26 11.06 2.11 10.27
CA SER A 26 11.84 3.35 10.22
C SER A 26 11.53 4.16 8.97
N TYR A 27 11.27 3.49 7.85
CA TYR A 27 10.80 4.15 6.63
C TYR A 27 9.49 4.88 6.86
N PHE A 28 8.51 4.21 7.47
CA PHE A 28 7.20 4.82 7.74
C PHE A 28 7.28 5.95 8.76
N ALA A 29 8.14 5.82 9.77
CA ALA A 29 8.37 6.91 10.72
C ALA A 29 8.89 8.17 10.02
N ALA A 30 9.70 8.00 8.96
CA ALA A 30 10.24 9.12 8.20
C ALA A 30 9.27 9.69 7.16
N THR A 31 8.38 8.87 6.62
CA THR A 31 7.57 9.25 5.44
C THR A 31 6.10 9.53 5.73
N LEU A 32 5.57 9.04 6.84
CA LEU A 32 4.22 9.40 7.25
C LEU A 32 4.16 10.84 7.75
N ASP A 33 3.11 11.54 7.36
CA ASP A 33 2.81 12.86 7.94
C ASP A 33 2.47 12.70 9.43
N ASP A 34 2.75 13.73 10.23
CA ASP A 34 2.43 13.71 11.65
C ASP A 34 0.93 13.51 11.91
N ASP A 35 0.10 14.03 11.01
CA ASP A 35 -1.36 13.92 11.06
C ASP A 35 -1.89 12.79 10.18
N ALA A 36 -1.06 11.79 9.85
CA ALA A 36 -1.47 10.68 9.01
C ALA A 36 -2.68 9.93 9.57
N VAL A 37 -3.53 9.45 8.67
CA VAL A 37 -4.67 8.60 9.00
C VAL A 37 -4.63 7.37 8.13
N VAL A 38 -4.74 6.21 8.74
CA VAL A 38 -4.88 4.92 8.06
C VAL A 38 -6.30 4.41 8.27
N LEU A 39 -6.94 4.07 7.17
CA LEU A 39 -8.33 3.58 7.14
C LEU A 39 -8.32 2.13 6.63
N PRO A 40 -8.04 1.15 7.50
CA PRO A 40 -8.00 -0.23 7.07
C PRO A 40 -9.39 -0.77 6.81
N PRO A 41 -9.54 -1.80 5.94
CA PRO A 41 -10.82 -2.45 5.76
C PRO A 41 -11.22 -3.20 7.03
N ASP A 42 -12.50 -3.09 7.37
CA ASP A 42 -13.10 -3.82 8.50
C ASP A 42 -12.44 -3.59 9.85
N ALA A 43 -11.81 -2.43 10.02
CA ALA A 43 -11.14 -2.06 11.27
C ALA A 43 -11.28 -0.56 11.53
N PRO A 44 -11.14 -0.11 12.78
CA PRO A 44 -11.22 1.31 13.08
C PRO A 44 -10.11 2.13 12.44
N ALA A 45 -10.40 3.39 12.15
CA ALA A 45 -9.40 4.35 11.69
C ALA A 45 -8.28 4.49 12.72
N ARG A 46 -7.06 4.67 12.21
CA ARG A 46 -5.89 5.01 13.03
C ARG A 46 -5.50 6.44 12.71
N GLU A 47 -5.60 7.30 13.69
CA GLU A 47 -5.39 8.74 13.51
C GLU A 47 -4.11 9.20 14.22
N GLY A 48 -3.25 9.87 13.48
CA GLY A 48 -1.93 10.34 13.93
C GLY A 48 -0.82 9.35 13.65
N LYS A 49 0.39 9.87 13.47
CA LYS A 49 1.56 9.05 13.12
C LYS A 49 1.81 7.92 14.14
N VAL A 50 1.71 8.22 15.43
CA VAL A 50 1.98 7.22 16.48
C VAL A 50 1.02 6.04 16.39
N ALA A 51 -0.28 6.33 16.23
CA ALA A 51 -1.30 5.28 16.08
C ALA A 51 -1.10 4.48 14.78
N CYS A 52 -0.74 5.17 13.68
CA CYS A 52 -0.46 4.50 12.41
C CYS A 52 0.74 3.57 12.51
N LEU A 53 1.82 4.02 13.13
CA LEU A 53 3.03 3.20 13.31
C LEU A 53 2.76 1.99 14.20
N SER A 54 1.99 2.17 15.26
CA SER A 54 1.60 1.07 16.15
C SER A 54 0.81 0.01 15.40
N PHE A 55 -0.18 0.44 14.60
CA PHE A 55 -0.96 -0.45 13.76
C PHE A 55 -0.08 -1.20 12.76
N MET A 56 0.80 -0.49 12.06
CA MET A 56 1.69 -1.10 11.08
C MET A 56 2.65 -2.09 11.71
N ARG A 57 3.21 -1.75 12.87
CA ARG A 57 4.09 -2.66 13.60
C ARG A 57 3.37 -3.98 13.91
N ASP A 58 2.16 -3.90 14.42
CA ASP A 58 1.42 -5.08 14.84
C ASP A 58 0.98 -5.91 13.63
N VAL A 59 0.42 -5.27 12.61
CA VAL A 59 -0.11 -5.96 11.41
C VAL A 59 1.02 -6.52 10.56
N LEU A 60 2.03 -5.71 10.23
CA LEU A 60 3.14 -6.18 9.41
C LEU A 60 3.99 -7.20 10.17
N GLY A 61 4.18 -7.01 11.45
CA GLY A 61 4.92 -7.96 12.27
C GLY A 61 4.27 -9.34 12.27
N ALA A 62 2.96 -9.40 12.50
CA ALA A 62 2.21 -10.65 12.48
C ALA A 62 2.20 -11.29 11.08
N LEU A 63 1.95 -10.47 10.06
CA LEU A 63 1.89 -10.94 8.68
C LEU A 63 3.23 -11.54 8.23
N LEU A 64 4.32 -10.81 8.44
CA LEU A 64 5.63 -11.22 7.96
C LEU A 64 6.26 -12.33 8.81
N ALA A 65 5.81 -12.52 10.04
CA ALA A 65 6.22 -13.67 10.83
C ALA A 65 5.67 -14.97 10.23
N GLN A 66 4.48 -14.91 9.64
CA GLN A 66 3.78 -16.09 9.12
C GLN A 66 3.99 -16.29 7.62
N TYR A 67 4.10 -15.20 6.85
CA TYR A 67 4.12 -15.25 5.39
C TYR A 67 5.32 -14.52 4.79
N GLU A 68 5.77 -15.01 3.65
CA GLU A 68 6.52 -14.22 2.69
C GLU A 68 5.51 -13.44 1.86
N ARG A 69 5.79 -12.17 1.61
CA ARG A 69 4.84 -11.27 0.97
C ARG A 69 5.40 -10.67 -0.31
N GLU A 70 4.61 -10.74 -1.37
CA GLU A 70 4.79 -9.94 -2.58
C GLU A 70 3.62 -8.98 -2.70
N LEU A 71 3.90 -7.72 -2.98
CA LEU A 71 2.88 -6.70 -3.16
C LEU A 71 3.20 -5.91 -4.42
N VAL A 72 2.23 -5.83 -5.31
CA VAL A 72 2.31 -5.04 -6.53
C VAL A 72 1.19 -4.02 -6.51
N CYS A 73 1.53 -2.74 -6.65
CA CYS A 73 0.56 -1.67 -6.80
C CYS A 73 0.68 -1.07 -8.20
N GLU A 74 -0.44 -0.93 -8.86
CA GLU A 74 -0.51 -0.34 -10.19
C GLU A 74 -1.35 0.94 -10.10
N SER A 75 -0.70 2.08 -10.32
CA SER A 75 -1.37 3.37 -10.26
C SER A 75 -2.23 3.59 -11.50
N ALA A 76 -3.48 3.97 -11.28
CA ALA A 76 -4.39 4.36 -12.35
C ALA A 76 -4.27 5.86 -12.65
N GLU A 77 -4.01 6.67 -11.62
CA GLU A 77 -3.86 8.11 -11.78
C GLU A 77 -3.15 8.71 -10.58
N ILE A 78 -2.39 9.75 -10.84
CA ILE A 78 -1.84 10.65 -9.81
C ILE A 78 -2.37 12.04 -10.14
N VAL A 79 -3.02 12.67 -9.16
CA VAL A 79 -3.54 14.02 -9.31
C VAL A 79 -2.87 14.91 -8.27
N ILE A 80 -2.35 16.04 -8.70
CA ILE A 80 -1.64 16.99 -7.85
C ILE A 80 -2.37 18.34 -7.92
N ASP A 81 -2.69 18.89 -6.76
CA ASP A 81 -3.30 20.20 -6.63
C ASP A 81 -2.62 20.96 -5.48
N GLY A 82 -1.67 21.82 -5.84
CA GLY A 82 -0.89 22.57 -4.85
C GLY A 82 -0.09 21.65 -3.94
N ASP A 83 -0.38 21.70 -2.65
CA ASP A 83 0.32 20.93 -1.63
C ASP A 83 -0.38 19.60 -1.31
N LEU A 84 -1.37 19.21 -2.10
CA LEU A 84 -2.08 17.95 -1.97
C LEU A 84 -1.92 17.13 -3.24
N ALA A 85 -1.83 15.83 -3.07
CA ALA A 85 -1.83 14.90 -4.18
C ALA A 85 -2.52 13.59 -3.77
N PHE A 86 -3.07 12.90 -4.75
CA PHE A 86 -3.51 11.54 -4.50
C PHE A 86 -3.00 10.59 -5.58
N ASP A 87 -2.81 9.34 -5.19
CA ASP A 87 -2.44 8.24 -6.07
C ASP A 87 -3.52 7.16 -5.87
N ARG A 88 -4.23 6.86 -6.93
CA ARG A 88 -5.30 5.86 -6.92
C ARG A 88 -4.93 4.73 -7.85
N GLY A 89 -5.17 3.51 -7.40
CA GLY A 89 -4.89 2.36 -8.24
C GLY A 89 -5.40 1.06 -7.65
N SER A 90 -4.83 -0.01 -8.13
CA SER A 90 -5.14 -1.36 -7.68
C SER A 90 -3.89 -2.01 -7.08
N PHE A 91 -4.13 -3.00 -6.24
CA PHE A 91 -3.03 -3.81 -5.72
C PHE A 91 -3.34 -5.29 -5.89
N ALA A 92 -2.27 -6.06 -5.96
CA ALA A 92 -2.30 -7.51 -5.89
C ALA A 92 -1.24 -7.95 -4.88
N GLN A 93 -1.60 -8.82 -3.96
CA GLN A 93 -0.63 -9.39 -3.06
C GLN A 93 -0.65 -10.91 -3.09
N THR A 94 0.51 -11.48 -2.91
CA THR A 94 0.71 -12.91 -2.78
C THR A 94 1.37 -13.16 -1.44
N LEU A 95 0.74 -14.00 -0.64
CA LEU A 95 1.24 -14.43 0.66
C LEU A 95 1.56 -15.91 0.59
N ARG A 96 2.78 -16.27 0.91
CA ARG A 96 3.20 -17.68 0.99
C ARG A 96 3.47 -18.00 2.46
N GLU A 97 2.69 -18.92 3.01
CA GLU A 97 2.91 -19.36 4.37
C GLU A 97 4.26 -20.07 4.50
N ARG A 98 5.04 -19.66 5.50
CA ARG A 98 6.42 -20.12 5.65
C ARG A 98 6.53 -21.59 5.98
N ASP A 99 5.60 -22.10 6.80
CA ASP A 99 5.66 -23.48 7.27
C ASP A 99 5.10 -24.48 6.25
N THR A 100 4.05 -24.12 5.55
CA THR A 100 3.31 -25.06 4.67
C THR A 100 3.54 -24.79 3.19
N GLY A 101 3.97 -23.58 2.82
CA GLY A 101 4.07 -23.15 1.43
C GLY A 101 2.71 -22.83 0.77
N VAL A 102 1.64 -22.86 1.53
CA VAL A 102 0.31 -22.49 1.03
C VAL A 102 0.33 -21.04 0.57
N VAL A 103 -0.25 -20.77 -0.59
CA VAL A 103 -0.27 -19.46 -1.22
C VAL A 103 -1.67 -18.86 -1.18
N ILE A 104 -1.75 -17.63 -0.70
CA ILE A 104 -2.98 -16.82 -0.70
C ILE A 104 -2.75 -15.65 -1.65
N ARG A 105 -3.71 -15.39 -2.54
CA ARG A 105 -3.67 -14.27 -3.46
C ARG A 105 -4.89 -13.38 -3.27
N GLU A 106 -4.64 -12.09 -3.18
CA GLU A 106 -5.69 -11.10 -2.98
C GLU A 106 -5.50 -9.92 -3.94
N ARG A 107 -6.62 -9.30 -4.32
CA ARG A 107 -6.63 -8.07 -5.12
C ARG A 107 -7.57 -7.06 -4.49
N GLY A 108 -7.28 -5.79 -4.70
CA GLY A 108 -8.12 -4.70 -4.22
C GLY A 108 -7.70 -3.38 -4.84
N HIS A 109 -8.24 -2.32 -4.26
CA HIS A 109 -7.95 -0.96 -4.70
C HIS A 109 -7.43 -0.14 -3.54
N TYR A 110 -6.62 0.87 -3.88
CA TYR A 110 -6.08 1.80 -2.89
C TYR A 110 -6.30 3.24 -3.32
N LEU A 111 -6.33 4.11 -2.33
CA LEU A 111 -6.27 5.56 -2.51
C LEU A 111 -5.34 6.10 -1.44
N TRP A 112 -4.22 6.68 -1.86
CA TRP A 112 -3.25 7.30 -0.98
C TRP A 112 -3.22 8.79 -1.23
N LEU A 113 -3.32 9.59 -0.17
CA LEU A 113 -3.18 11.03 -0.23
C LEU A 113 -1.84 11.45 0.37
N TYR A 114 -1.21 12.38 -0.31
CA TYR A 114 0.06 12.97 0.12
C TYR A 114 -0.14 14.44 0.40
N VAL A 115 0.62 14.95 1.34
CA VAL A 115 0.70 16.38 1.63
C VAL A 115 2.14 16.82 1.47
N ARG A 116 2.33 17.98 0.86
CA ARG A 116 3.66 18.57 0.74
C ARG A 116 4.01 19.25 2.06
N ARG A 117 5.07 18.77 2.67
CA ARG A 117 5.76 19.42 3.78
C ARG A 117 7.13 19.84 3.26
N ALA A 118 7.17 20.98 2.57
CA ALA A 118 8.32 21.40 1.75
C ALA A 118 9.67 21.13 2.41
N PRO A 119 10.61 20.50 1.69
CA PRO A 119 10.58 20.18 0.26
C PRO A 119 9.99 18.80 -0.06
N GLU A 120 9.52 18.07 0.92
CA GLU A 120 9.14 16.67 0.78
C GLU A 120 7.63 16.47 0.70
N TRP A 121 7.23 15.37 0.04
CA TRP A 121 5.88 14.84 0.14
C TRP A 121 5.82 13.83 1.29
N LYS A 122 4.73 13.89 2.07
CA LYS A 122 4.46 12.95 3.16
C LYS A 122 3.16 12.22 2.90
N LEU A 123 3.11 10.95 3.26
CA LEU A 123 1.90 10.14 3.14
C LEU A 123 0.94 10.51 4.27
N ALA A 124 -0.23 11.02 3.91
CA ALA A 124 -1.17 11.61 4.86
C ALA A 124 -2.43 10.80 5.08
N ARG A 125 -2.93 10.13 4.05
CA ARG A 125 -4.14 9.29 4.15
C ARG A 125 -3.93 8.03 3.36
N VAL A 126 -4.25 6.91 3.98
CA VAL A 126 -4.16 5.60 3.34
C VAL A 126 -5.49 4.90 3.53
N ILE A 127 -6.13 4.54 2.45
CA ILE A 127 -7.33 3.74 2.45
C ILE A 127 -7.23 2.66 1.37
N TRP A 128 -7.64 1.46 1.71
CA TRP A 128 -7.78 0.39 0.72
C TRP A 128 -9.01 -0.43 1.06
N ASN A 129 -9.58 -1.08 0.06
CA ASN A 129 -10.69 -1.97 0.32
C ASN A 129 -10.20 -3.40 0.55
N GLY A 130 -11.06 -4.21 1.12
CA GLY A 130 -10.78 -5.63 1.33
C GLY A 130 -10.47 -6.30 0.01
N GLY A 131 -9.39 -7.03 -0.02
CA GLY A 131 -8.99 -7.69 -1.23
C GLY A 131 -9.93 -8.82 -1.60
N GLU A 132 -10.20 -8.95 -2.88
CA GLU A 132 -10.84 -10.14 -3.39
C GLU A 132 -9.87 -11.31 -3.25
N ASP A 133 -10.26 -12.34 -2.55
CA ASP A 133 -9.46 -13.55 -2.46
C ASP A 133 -9.62 -14.35 -3.75
N VAL A 134 -8.54 -14.47 -4.48
CA VAL A 134 -8.50 -15.19 -5.76
C VAL A 134 -7.70 -16.47 -5.69
N SER A 135 -7.40 -16.94 -4.47
CA SER A 135 -6.56 -18.13 -4.26
C SER A 135 -7.15 -19.40 -4.84
N ASP A 136 -8.48 -19.52 -4.81
CA ASP A 136 -9.19 -20.70 -5.29
C ASP A 136 -9.50 -20.68 -6.78
N LEU A 137 -9.23 -19.57 -7.45
CA LEU A 137 -9.42 -19.47 -8.88
C LEU A 137 -8.30 -20.21 -9.60
N ALA A 138 -8.64 -20.88 -10.71
CA ALA A 138 -7.63 -21.42 -11.63
C ALA A 138 -6.89 -20.21 -12.22
N PHE A 139 -5.83 -19.84 -11.58
CA PHE A 139 -5.13 -18.59 -11.88
C PHE A 139 -4.13 -18.82 -12.99
N ASP A 140 -4.49 -18.38 -14.17
CA ASP A 140 -3.63 -18.28 -15.32
C ASP A 140 -3.18 -16.83 -15.43
N VAL A 141 -1.88 -16.61 -15.43
CA VAL A 141 -1.32 -15.25 -15.51
C VAL A 141 -1.79 -14.53 -16.77
N ASP A 142 -1.83 -15.22 -17.89
CA ASP A 142 -2.28 -14.62 -19.16
C ASP A 142 -3.77 -14.29 -19.11
N ALA A 143 -4.58 -15.16 -18.55
CA ALA A 143 -6.00 -14.91 -18.38
C ALA A 143 -6.25 -13.75 -17.40
N ALA A 144 -5.45 -13.66 -16.35
CA ALA A 144 -5.53 -12.56 -15.39
C ALA A 144 -5.19 -11.22 -16.03
N GLU A 145 -4.21 -11.18 -16.89
CA GLU A 145 -3.84 -9.96 -17.62
C GLU A 145 -4.93 -9.53 -18.63
N GLU A 146 -5.59 -10.49 -19.27
CA GLU A 146 -6.59 -10.20 -20.27
C GLU A 146 -7.95 -9.82 -19.71
N GLY A 147 -8.36 -10.45 -18.65
CA GLY A 147 -9.74 -10.37 -18.22
C GLY A 147 -9.96 -9.81 -16.83
N SER A 148 -8.93 -9.48 -16.15
CA SER A 148 -9.01 -9.32 -14.72
C SER A 148 -9.55 -8.00 -14.24
N ILE A 149 -9.69 -7.01 -15.09
CA ILE A 149 -9.99 -5.68 -14.57
C ILE A 149 -11.25 -5.13 -15.19
N PRO A 150 -12.32 -5.11 -14.44
CA PRO A 150 -13.50 -4.35 -14.80
C PRO A 150 -13.19 -2.87 -14.76
#